data_c18f22d26ecf0984397e9c1b4abf3121
#
_entry.id   c18f22d26ecf0984397e9c1b4abf3121
#
_cell.length_a   1.000
_cell.length_b   1.000
_cell.length_c   1.000
_cell.angle_alpha   90.00
_cell.angle_beta   90.00
_cell.angle_gamma   90.00
#
_symmetry.space_group_name_H-M   'P 1'
#
loop_
_entity.id
_entity.type
_entity.pdbx_description
1 polymer ?
#
loop_
_entity_poly.entity_id
_entity_poly.type
_entity_poly.pdbx_seq_one_letter_code
_entity_poly.pdbx_strand_id
1 'polypeptide(L)'
;MLFRSEYIGLPLTHPESYHATIHRTVVEPLGLDPSKVHVPGDVLNGAPLEDGDKVALAGPAYDRAIEAAGGIDVQILGIGTDGHVGFNEPGSSLASGTRVKTLAEQTRVDNARFFDNDINQVPTHCITQGIGTIMKARHLVLLAFGAGKAEAIEETVEGGVSAFCPASALQMHPHATIIVDEEAASRLRHKDYYRYAYTHKPAWQGI
;
A
#
# COMPACT_ATOMS: atom_id res chain seq x y z
N MET A 1 -13.25 -8.35 -4.91
CA MET A 1 -12.43 -8.79 -3.76
C MET A 1 -11.56 -7.65 -3.28
N LEU A 2 -11.29 -7.59 -1.98
CA LEU A 2 -10.42 -6.60 -1.35
C LEU A 2 -9.17 -7.30 -0.80
N PHE A 3 -7.99 -6.75 -1.05
CA PHE A 3 -6.70 -7.29 -0.59
C PHE A 3 -5.89 -6.21 0.13
N ARG A 4 -5.24 -6.57 1.25
CA ARG A 4 -4.49 -5.63 2.11
C ARG A 4 -3.27 -6.32 2.73
N SER A 5 -2.28 -5.52 3.23
CA SER A 5 -1.19 -5.99 4.09
C SER A 5 -1.68 -6.33 5.50
N GLU A 6 -0.90 -7.08 6.29
CA GLU A 6 -1.22 -7.39 7.69
C GLU A 6 0.04 -7.42 8.56
N TYR A 7 -0.12 -7.07 9.84
CA TYR A 7 0.93 -7.22 10.85
C TYR A 7 1.15 -8.69 11.21
N ILE A 8 2.39 -9.04 11.53
CA ILE A 8 2.73 -10.34 12.12
C ILE A 8 2.70 -10.22 13.64
N GLY A 9 2.08 -11.19 14.30
CA GLY A 9 1.97 -11.25 15.76
C GLY A 9 0.75 -10.58 16.35
N LEU A 10 -0.12 -9.93 15.54
CA LEU A 10 -1.43 -9.48 16.00
C LEU A 10 -2.51 -10.50 15.61
N PRO A 11 -3.42 -10.88 16.55
CA PRO A 11 -4.62 -11.61 16.20
C PRO A 11 -5.47 -10.80 15.21
N LEU A 12 -6.16 -11.47 14.26
CA LEU A 12 -7.07 -10.78 13.32
C LEU A 12 -8.18 -9.99 14.02
N THR A 13 -8.52 -10.38 15.26
CA THR A 13 -9.51 -9.70 16.11
C THR A 13 -8.97 -8.48 16.84
N HIS A 14 -7.65 -8.25 16.80
CA HIS A 14 -7.05 -7.07 17.45
C HIS A 14 -7.56 -5.80 16.77
N PRO A 15 -7.99 -4.76 17.51
CA PRO A 15 -8.57 -3.54 16.92
C PRO A 15 -7.70 -2.88 15.85
N GLU A 16 -6.38 -2.99 16.02
CA GLU A 16 -5.38 -2.39 15.12
C GLU A 16 -4.81 -3.37 14.09
N SER A 17 -5.34 -4.61 13.99
CA SER A 17 -5.06 -5.44 12.83
C SER A 17 -5.66 -4.79 11.57
N TYR A 18 -5.02 -4.95 10.43
CA TYR A 18 -5.60 -4.45 9.18
C TYR A 18 -6.90 -5.16 8.83
N HIS A 19 -7.04 -6.42 9.20
CA HIS A 19 -8.30 -7.15 9.08
C HIS A 19 -9.44 -6.43 9.82
N ALA A 20 -9.29 -6.18 11.13
CA ALA A 20 -10.32 -5.50 11.92
C ALA A 20 -10.56 -4.05 11.44
N THR A 21 -9.48 -3.34 11.10
CA THR A 21 -9.57 -1.97 10.61
C THR A 21 -10.36 -1.90 9.29
N ILE A 22 -10.06 -2.76 8.32
CA ILE A 22 -10.79 -2.79 7.04
C ILE A 22 -12.24 -3.20 7.25
N HIS A 23 -12.53 -4.16 8.12
CA HIS A 23 -13.92 -4.51 8.44
C HIS A 23 -14.69 -3.30 8.95
N ARG A 24 -14.17 -2.62 9.96
CA ARG A 24 -14.81 -1.45 10.58
C ARG A 24 -14.94 -0.25 9.64
N THR A 25 -13.92 0.03 8.81
CA THR A 25 -13.86 1.28 8.05
C THR A 25 -14.34 1.16 6.60
N VAL A 26 -14.41 -0.05 6.05
CA VAL A 26 -14.74 -0.28 4.64
C VAL A 26 -15.87 -1.29 4.49
N VAL A 27 -15.72 -2.48 5.06
CA VAL A 27 -16.67 -3.59 4.83
C VAL A 27 -18.05 -3.26 5.38
N GLU A 28 -18.13 -2.91 6.66
CA GLU A 28 -19.40 -2.57 7.32
C GLU A 28 -20.07 -1.32 6.71
N PRO A 29 -19.36 -0.16 6.56
CA PRO A 29 -19.98 1.03 6.00
C PRO A 29 -20.47 0.89 4.56
N LEU A 30 -19.82 0.05 3.76
CA LEU A 30 -20.20 -0.17 2.37
C LEU A 30 -21.08 -1.41 2.17
N GLY A 31 -21.40 -2.16 3.23
CA GLY A 31 -22.20 -3.38 3.15
C GLY A 31 -21.56 -4.47 2.27
N LEU A 32 -20.24 -4.58 2.29
CA LEU A 32 -19.52 -5.57 1.49
C LEU A 32 -19.65 -6.97 2.10
N ASP A 33 -19.58 -7.99 1.24
CA ASP A 33 -19.53 -9.39 1.67
C ASP A 33 -18.17 -9.67 2.35
N PRO A 34 -18.14 -9.97 3.67
CA PRO A 34 -16.89 -10.20 4.40
C PRO A 34 -16.06 -11.37 3.83
N SER A 35 -16.71 -12.37 3.22
CA SER A 35 -16.03 -13.51 2.61
C SER A 35 -15.17 -13.16 1.39
N LYS A 36 -15.30 -11.93 0.87
CA LYS A 36 -14.53 -11.40 -0.27
C LYS A 36 -13.44 -10.42 0.14
N VAL A 37 -13.13 -10.34 1.45
CA VAL A 37 -12.11 -9.47 2.03
C VAL A 37 -10.98 -10.32 2.57
N HIS A 38 -9.77 -10.09 2.09
CA HIS A 38 -8.61 -10.93 2.38
C HIS A 38 -7.43 -10.10 2.88
N VAL A 39 -6.79 -10.58 3.92
CA VAL A 39 -5.45 -10.17 4.36
C VAL A 39 -4.50 -11.38 4.28
N PRO A 40 -3.17 -11.19 4.28
CA PRO A 40 -2.25 -12.33 4.13
C PRO A 40 -2.44 -13.47 5.14
N GLY A 41 -2.98 -13.18 6.34
CA GLY A 41 -3.29 -14.17 7.36
C GLY A 41 -4.49 -15.05 7.04
N ASP A 42 -5.45 -14.58 6.24
CA ASP A 42 -6.66 -15.33 5.88
C ASP A 42 -6.34 -16.60 5.09
N VAL A 43 -5.36 -16.53 4.18
CA VAL A 43 -4.94 -17.70 3.37
C VAL A 43 -4.32 -18.81 4.19
N LEU A 44 -4.02 -18.56 5.46
CA LEU A 44 -3.50 -19.53 6.44
C LEU A 44 -4.58 -19.95 7.46
N ASN A 45 -5.85 -19.75 7.18
CA ASN A 45 -6.98 -20.09 8.07
C ASN A 45 -6.96 -19.33 9.42
N GLY A 46 -6.51 -18.08 9.43
CA GLY A 46 -6.51 -17.24 10.63
C GLY A 46 -5.54 -17.69 11.73
N ALA A 47 -4.61 -18.61 11.42
CA ALA A 47 -3.58 -18.99 12.37
C ALA A 47 -2.68 -17.80 12.71
N PRO A 48 -2.29 -17.61 13.99
CA PRO A 48 -1.30 -16.60 14.35
C PRO A 48 -0.04 -16.80 13.50
N LEU A 49 0.51 -15.71 12.95
CA LEU A 49 1.69 -15.74 12.09
C LEU A 49 3.00 -15.96 12.91
N GLU A 50 2.93 -16.78 13.96
CA GLU A 50 4.06 -17.07 14.86
C GLU A 50 4.98 -18.20 14.35
N ASP A 51 4.49 -19.01 13.40
CA ASP A 51 5.25 -20.11 12.82
C ASP A 51 6.01 -19.62 11.57
N GLY A 52 7.34 -19.56 11.66
CA GLY A 52 8.20 -19.02 10.60
C GLY A 52 7.99 -19.65 9.23
N ASP A 53 7.74 -20.97 9.17
CA ASP A 53 7.49 -21.69 7.90
C ASP A 53 6.15 -21.27 7.29
N LYS A 54 5.10 -21.16 8.10
CA LYS A 54 3.79 -20.68 7.65
C LYS A 54 3.84 -19.24 7.22
N VAL A 55 4.55 -18.39 7.97
CA VAL A 55 4.76 -16.98 7.64
C VAL A 55 5.45 -16.84 6.28
N ALA A 56 6.49 -17.63 6.01
CA ALA A 56 7.18 -17.61 4.73
C ALA A 56 6.28 -18.03 3.55
N LEU A 57 5.33 -18.94 3.78
CA LEU A 57 4.39 -19.40 2.75
C LEU A 57 3.21 -18.45 2.53
N ALA A 58 2.89 -17.57 3.50
CA ALA A 58 1.73 -16.69 3.45
C ALA A 58 1.80 -15.71 2.27
N GLY A 59 2.96 -15.12 2.01
CA GLY A 59 3.15 -14.18 0.90
C GLY A 59 2.84 -14.81 -0.47
N PRO A 60 3.53 -15.88 -0.86
CA PRO A 60 3.24 -16.59 -2.11
C PRO A 60 1.81 -17.14 -2.20
N ALA A 61 1.21 -17.57 -1.09
CA ALA A 61 -0.17 -18.04 -1.06
C ALA A 61 -1.15 -16.88 -1.34
N TYR A 62 -0.84 -15.72 -0.80
CA TYR A 62 -1.64 -14.51 -1.03
C TYR A 62 -1.58 -14.02 -2.48
N ASP A 63 -0.40 -14.02 -3.10
CA ASP A 63 -0.25 -13.70 -4.53
C ASP A 63 -1.06 -14.67 -5.40
N ARG A 64 -1.04 -15.98 -5.09
CA ARG A 64 -1.88 -16.97 -5.78
C ARG A 64 -3.38 -16.71 -5.58
N ALA A 65 -3.81 -16.27 -4.39
CA ALA A 65 -5.20 -15.92 -4.13
C ALA A 65 -5.65 -14.71 -4.96
N ILE A 66 -4.78 -13.71 -5.11
CA ILE A 66 -5.00 -12.57 -5.99
C ILE A 66 -5.15 -13.03 -7.46
N GLU A 67 -4.25 -13.88 -7.93
CA GLU A 67 -4.30 -14.42 -9.30
C GLU A 67 -5.56 -15.26 -9.53
N ALA A 68 -5.93 -16.13 -8.59
CA ALA A 68 -7.15 -16.94 -8.65
C ALA A 68 -8.44 -16.08 -8.65
N ALA A 69 -8.40 -14.92 -8.03
CA ALA A 69 -9.49 -13.94 -8.04
C ALA A 69 -9.61 -13.18 -9.37
N GLY A 70 -8.71 -13.39 -10.34
CA GLY A 70 -8.64 -12.68 -11.61
C GLY A 70 -7.76 -11.43 -11.57
N GLY A 71 -6.92 -11.26 -10.56
CA GLY A 71 -6.06 -10.10 -10.35
C GLY A 71 -6.74 -8.95 -9.61
N ILE A 72 -6.14 -7.78 -9.66
CA ILE A 72 -6.61 -6.55 -9.01
C ILE A 72 -7.04 -5.56 -10.11
N ASP A 73 -8.30 -5.14 -10.08
CA ASP A 73 -8.81 -4.13 -11.01
C ASP A 73 -8.31 -2.73 -10.62
N VAL A 74 -8.42 -2.37 -9.34
CA VAL A 74 -7.97 -1.08 -8.81
C VAL A 74 -7.17 -1.31 -7.53
N GLN A 75 -5.94 -0.83 -7.50
CA GLN A 75 -5.09 -0.81 -6.31
C GLN A 75 -5.02 0.61 -5.76
N ILE A 76 -5.63 0.82 -4.60
CA ILE A 76 -5.53 2.09 -3.87
C ILE A 76 -4.28 2.06 -2.99
N LEU A 77 -3.48 3.12 -3.07
CA LEU A 77 -2.20 3.28 -2.38
C LEU A 77 -2.18 4.60 -1.59
N GLY A 78 -1.61 4.56 -0.40
CA GLY A 78 -1.05 5.73 0.27
C GLY A 78 0.47 5.74 0.08
N ILE A 79 1.12 6.81 0.54
CA ILE A 79 2.58 6.96 0.46
C ILE A 79 3.17 7.39 1.81
N GLY A 80 4.29 6.80 2.19
CA GLY A 80 5.12 7.27 3.31
C GLY A 80 5.86 8.57 2.98
N THR A 81 6.40 9.22 4.00
CA THR A 81 7.23 10.44 3.82
C THR A 81 8.55 10.14 3.12
N ASP A 82 8.99 8.89 3.14
CA ASP A 82 10.17 8.35 2.47
C ASP A 82 9.87 7.68 1.11
N GLY A 83 8.64 7.81 0.61
CA GLY A 83 8.22 7.25 -0.67
C GLY A 83 7.82 5.78 -0.65
N HIS A 84 7.68 5.14 0.54
CA HIS A 84 7.19 3.76 0.59
C HIS A 84 5.70 3.67 0.21
N VAL A 85 5.31 2.55 -0.39
CA VAL A 85 3.91 2.16 -0.65
C VAL A 85 3.63 0.78 -0.07
N GLY A 86 2.47 0.62 0.60
CA GLY A 86 2.24 -0.52 1.49
C GLY A 86 3.26 -0.47 2.62
N PHE A 87 3.98 -1.59 2.86
CA PHE A 87 5.15 -1.61 3.73
C PHE A 87 6.44 -1.92 2.94
N ASN A 88 6.51 -1.45 1.70
CA ASN A 88 7.72 -1.53 0.90
C ASN A 88 8.61 -0.32 1.19
N GLU A 89 9.37 -0.42 2.26
CA GLU A 89 10.36 0.57 2.68
C GLU A 89 11.45 0.80 1.62
N PRO A 90 12.17 1.94 1.63
CA PRO A 90 13.32 2.20 0.76
C PRO A 90 14.30 1.01 0.70
N GLY A 91 14.78 0.72 -0.50
CA GLY A 91 15.60 -0.46 -0.78
C GLY A 91 14.81 -1.74 -1.08
N SER A 92 13.47 -1.70 -1.07
CA SER A 92 12.64 -2.83 -1.49
C SER A 92 12.77 -3.06 -3.00
N SER A 93 12.94 -4.33 -3.40
CA SER A 93 13.00 -4.68 -4.82
C SER A 93 11.70 -4.27 -5.54
N LEU A 94 11.82 -3.56 -6.65
CA LEU A 94 10.69 -3.15 -7.49
C LEU A 94 9.97 -4.33 -8.17
N ALA A 95 10.63 -5.50 -8.23
CA ALA A 95 10.07 -6.74 -8.78
C ALA A 95 9.55 -7.70 -7.70
N SER A 96 9.48 -7.27 -6.42
CA SER A 96 9.13 -8.16 -5.32
C SER A 96 7.67 -8.60 -5.36
N GLY A 97 7.41 -9.88 -5.02
CA GLY A 97 6.10 -10.40 -4.66
C GLY A 97 5.72 -10.08 -3.21
N THR A 98 4.55 -10.55 -2.79
CA THR A 98 4.08 -10.45 -1.40
C THR A 98 5.01 -11.24 -0.48
N ARG A 99 5.43 -10.61 0.63
CA ARG A 99 6.43 -11.19 1.52
C ARG A 99 6.43 -10.54 2.89
N VAL A 100 7.16 -11.18 3.82
CA VAL A 100 7.48 -10.60 5.12
C VAL A 100 8.44 -9.42 4.94
N LYS A 101 8.18 -8.36 5.70
CA LYS A 101 9.07 -7.19 5.83
C LYS A 101 9.24 -6.82 7.29
N THR A 102 10.47 -6.43 7.63
CA THR A 102 10.74 -5.72 8.87
C THR A 102 10.35 -4.25 8.66
N LEU A 103 9.57 -3.69 9.59
CA LEU A 103 9.20 -2.28 9.56
C LEU A 103 10.39 -1.40 9.98
N ALA A 104 10.58 -0.30 9.29
CA ALA A 104 11.53 0.73 9.71
C ALA A 104 11.12 1.30 11.07
N GLU A 105 12.10 1.73 11.88
CA GLU A 105 11.83 2.32 13.18
C GLU A 105 10.90 3.55 13.05
N GLN A 106 11.15 4.40 12.05
CA GLN A 106 10.31 5.56 11.80
C GLN A 106 8.85 5.17 11.50
N THR A 107 8.62 4.13 10.69
CA THR A 107 7.28 3.61 10.43
C THR A 107 6.61 3.11 11.71
N ARG A 108 7.35 2.48 12.61
CA ARG A 108 6.83 2.06 13.93
C ARG A 108 6.51 3.25 14.82
N VAL A 109 7.35 4.28 14.83
CA VAL A 109 7.11 5.55 15.55
C VAL A 109 5.83 6.20 15.04
N ASP A 110 5.68 6.32 13.73
CA ASP A 110 4.50 6.92 13.10
C ASP A 110 3.22 6.14 13.39
N ASN A 111 3.32 4.82 13.50
CA ASN A 111 2.18 3.94 13.77
C ASN A 111 1.87 3.79 15.27
N ALA A 112 2.77 4.20 16.16
CA ALA A 112 2.56 4.14 17.61
C ALA A 112 1.27 4.89 18.05
N ARG A 113 0.87 5.92 17.30
CA ARG A 113 -0.40 6.65 17.51
C ARG A 113 -1.65 5.76 17.53
N PHE A 114 -1.58 4.58 16.92
CA PHE A 114 -2.66 3.58 16.91
C PHE A 114 -2.52 2.56 18.04
N PHE A 115 -1.41 2.61 18.79
CA PHE A 115 -1.04 1.69 19.85
C PHE A 115 -0.74 2.47 21.15
N ASP A 116 -1.67 3.35 21.55
CA ASP A 116 -1.58 4.18 22.75
C ASP A 116 -0.29 5.00 22.85
N ASN A 117 0.33 5.35 21.72
CA ASN A 117 1.65 5.99 21.58
C ASN A 117 2.81 5.17 22.14
N ASP A 118 2.66 3.85 22.28
CA ASP A 118 3.70 2.93 22.72
C ASP A 118 4.28 2.16 21.52
N ILE A 119 5.50 2.52 21.10
CA ILE A 119 6.21 1.86 20.00
C ILE A 119 6.45 0.36 20.27
N ASN A 120 6.52 -0.07 21.54
CA ASN A 120 6.75 -1.47 21.89
C ASN A 120 5.54 -2.35 21.58
N GLN A 121 4.35 -1.78 21.48
CA GLN A 121 3.14 -2.49 21.07
C GLN A 121 3.02 -2.59 19.55
N VAL A 122 3.74 -1.76 18.78
CA VAL A 122 3.74 -1.82 17.32
C VAL A 122 4.55 -3.03 16.88
N PRO A 123 3.97 -3.97 16.10
CA PRO A 123 4.71 -5.13 15.59
C PRO A 123 5.96 -4.73 14.81
N THR A 124 6.98 -5.55 14.89
CA THR A 124 8.26 -5.32 14.17
C THR A 124 8.21 -5.84 12.73
N HIS A 125 7.26 -6.73 12.43
CA HIS A 125 7.16 -7.37 11.13
C HIS A 125 5.73 -7.30 10.57
N CYS A 126 5.64 -7.33 9.25
CA CYS A 126 4.37 -7.40 8.53
C CYS A 126 4.51 -8.30 7.30
N ILE A 127 3.38 -8.70 6.72
CA ILE A 127 3.30 -9.23 5.36
C ILE A 127 2.68 -8.13 4.49
N THR A 128 3.34 -7.78 3.41
CA THR A 128 2.88 -6.74 2.49
C THR A 128 2.97 -7.19 1.04
N GLN A 129 2.00 -6.76 0.23
CA GLN A 129 2.12 -6.87 -1.23
C GLN A 129 3.43 -6.23 -1.66
N GLY A 130 4.21 -6.96 -2.45
CA GLY A 130 5.43 -6.42 -3.04
C GLY A 130 5.12 -5.43 -4.17
N ILE A 131 6.10 -4.62 -4.53
CA ILE A 131 5.95 -3.66 -5.63
C ILE A 131 5.58 -4.39 -6.93
N GLY A 132 6.21 -5.53 -7.23
CA GLY A 132 5.87 -6.34 -8.42
C GLY A 132 4.44 -6.87 -8.39
N THR A 133 3.88 -7.20 -7.21
CA THR A 133 2.46 -7.60 -7.08
C THR A 133 1.54 -6.39 -7.32
N ILE A 134 1.86 -5.25 -6.70
CA ILE A 134 1.11 -3.98 -6.86
C ILE A 134 1.07 -3.57 -8.34
N MET A 135 2.21 -3.63 -9.03
CA MET A 135 2.35 -3.25 -10.44
C MET A 135 1.59 -4.15 -11.42
N LYS A 136 1.07 -5.30 -10.99
CA LYS A 136 0.19 -6.17 -11.79
C LYS A 136 -1.27 -5.71 -11.79
N ALA A 137 -1.67 -4.74 -10.96
CA ALA A 137 -3.03 -4.21 -10.96
C ALA A 137 -3.34 -3.54 -12.31
N ARG A 138 -4.62 -3.51 -12.70
CA ARG A 138 -5.03 -2.86 -13.95
C ARG A 138 -4.97 -1.34 -13.86
N HIS A 139 -5.27 -0.79 -12.68
CA HIS A 139 -5.20 0.64 -12.40
C HIS A 139 -4.63 0.87 -11.00
N LEU A 140 -3.62 1.73 -10.90
CA LEU A 140 -3.05 2.19 -9.64
C LEU A 140 -3.60 3.58 -9.31
N VAL A 141 -4.09 3.76 -8.07
CA VAL A 141 -4.56 5.06 -7.57
C VAL A 141 -3.80 5.37 -6.29
N LEU A 142 -2.89 6.34 -6.34
CA LEU A 142 -2.14 6.80 -5.18
C LEU A 142 -2.74 8.10 -4.65
N LEU A 143 -2.94 8.16 -3.33
CA LEU A 143 -3.49 9.31 -2.62
C LEU A 143 -2.44 9.88 -1.67
N ALA A 144 -2.17 11.20 -1.76
CA ALA A 144 -1.25 11.88 -0.85
C ALA A 144 -1.72 13.30 -0.54
N PHE A 145 -1.78 13.64 0.74
CA PHE A 145 -2.26 14.92 1.22
C PHE A 145 -1.32 15.52 2.26
N GLY A 146 -1.23 16.85 2.25
CA GLY A 146 -0.46 17.64 3.19
C GLY A 146 1.02 17.81 2.84
N ALA A 147 1.63 18.88 3.35
CA ALA A 147 3.00 19.29 3.05
C ALA A 147 4.07 18.22 3.40
N GLY A 148 3.80 17.36 4.39
CA GLY A 148 4.70 16.27 4.77
C GLY A 148 4.89 15.21 3.68
N LYS A 149 4.08 15.21 2.61
CA LYS A 149 4.21 14.30 1.47
C LYS A 149 4.90 14.93 0.26
N ALA A 150 5.20 16.22 0.31
CA ALA A 150 5.67 16.97 -0.86
C ALA A 150 6.99 16.42 -1.45
N GLU A 151 7.95 16.01 -0.61
CA GLU A 151 9.21 15.44 -1.06
C GLU A 151 9.00 14.05 -1.69
N ALA A 152 8.26 13.18 -1.02
CA ALA A 152 7.93 11.85 -1.54
C ALA A 152 7.16 11.93 -2.88
N ILE A 153 6.27 12.91 -3.04
CA ILE A 153 5.54 13.13 -4.30
C ILE A 153 6.46 13.67 -5.39
N GLU A 154 7.37 14.61 -5.07
CA GLU A 154 8.37 15.08 -6.04
C GLU A 154 9.20 13.91 -6.57
N GLU A 155 9.74 13.07 -5.68
CA GLU A 155 10.54 11.90 -6.07
C GLU A 155 9.71 10.84 -6.82
N THR A 156 8.45 10.67 -6.45
CA THR A 156 7.54 9.71 -7.11
C THR A 156 7.22 10.10 -8.54
N VAL A 157 6.98 11.39 -8.80
CA VAL A 157 6.43 11.89 -10.07
C VAL A 157 7.52 12.41 -11.00
N GLU A 158 8.50 13.16 -10.46
CA GLU A 158 9.53 13.87 -11.22
C GLU A 158 10.95 13.34 -10.98
N GLY A 159 11.13 12.48 -9.97
CA GLY A 159 12.40 11.80 -9.71
C GLY A 159 12.68 10.64 -10.65
N GLY A 160 13.86 10.06 -10.55
CA GLY A 160 14.19 8.82 -11.25
C GLY A 160 13.54 7.59 -10.61
N VAL A 161 13.20 6.58 -11.40
CA VAL A 161 12.71 5.30 -10.87
C VAL A 161 13.82 4.65 -10.02
N SER A 162 13.53 4.46 -8.74
CA SER A 162 14.52 3.98 -7.78
C SER A 162 13.86 3.15 -6.68
N ALA A 163 14.54 2.10 -6.23
CA ALA A 163 14.14 1.34 -5.06
C ALA A 163 14.22 2.18 -3.76
N PHE A 164 14.95 3.29 -3.75
CA PHE A 164 15.01 4.20 -2.61
C PHE A 164 13.77 5.11 -2.48
N CYS A 165 13.00 5.26 -3.55
CA CYS A 165 11.64 5.80 -3.53
C CYS A 165 10.71 4.76 -4.19
N PRO A 166 10.22 3.76 -3.45
CA PRO A 166 9.44 2.66 -4.04
C PRO A 166 8.24 3.11 -4.85
N ALA A 167 7.58 4.21 -4.45
CA ALA A 167 6.47 4.80 -5.21
C ALA A 167 6.86 5.27 -6.61
N SER A 168 8.15 5.56 -6.87
CA SER A 168 8.63 5.95 -8.20
C SER A 168 8.40 4.88 -9.27
N ALA A 169 8.23 3.60 -8.86
CA ALA A 169 7.88 2.51 -9.77
C ALA A 169 6.56 2.78 -10.53
N LEU A 170 5.64 3.60 -9.95
CA LEU A 170 4.38 3.94 -10.59
C LEU A 170 4.55 4.65 -11.93
N GLN A 171 5.70 5.31 -12.15
CA GLN A 171 6.05 5.91 -13.45
C GLN A 171 6.11 4.89 -14.60
N MET A 172 6.37 3.63 -14.29
CA MET A 172 6.43 2.54 -15.28
C MET A 172 5.08 1.88 -15.53
N HIS A 173 4.05 2.22 -14.75
CA HIS A 173 2.75 1.60 -14.89
C HIS A 173 1.92 2.28 -16.00
N PRO A 174 1.31 1.53 -16.93
CA PRO A 174 0.57 2.11 -18.04
C PRO A 174 -0.69 2.87 -17.62
N HIS A 175 -1.22 2.59 -16.43
CA HIS A 175 -2.43 3.22 -15.91
C HIS A 175 -2.29 3.53 -14.42
N ALA A 176 -1.61 4.62 -14.09
CA ALA A 176 -1.44 5.11 -12.73
C ALA A 176 -2.01 6.53 -12.61
N THR A 177 -2.83 6.75 -11.57
CA THR A 177 -3.40 8.06 -11.20
C THR A 177 -2.86 8.44 -9.84
N ILE A 178 -2.28 9.65 -9.74
CA ILE A 178 -1.77 10.20 -8.49
C ILE A 178 -2.63 11.41 -8.13
N ILE A 179 -3.35 11.33 -7.00
CA ILE A 179 -4.25 12.37 -6.50
C ILE A 179 -3.58 13.05 -5.31
N VAL A 180 -3.35 14.34 -5.44
CA VAL A 180 -2.65 15.15 -4.44
C VAL A 180 -3.40 16.46 -4.17
N ASP A 181 -3.26 16.98 -2.96
CA ASP A 181 -3.64 18.38 -2.69
C ASP A 181 -2.50 19.36 -3.05
N GLU A 182 -2.76 20.65 -2.92
CA GLU A 182 -1.78 21.69 -3.25
C GLU A 182 -0.54 21.63 -2.36
N GLU A 183 -0.68 21.19 -1.11
CA GLU A 183 0.42 21.09 -0.17
C GLU A 183 1.34 19.93 -0.54
N ALA A 184 0.78 18.74 -0.81
CA ALA A 184 1.54 17.59 -1.28
C ALA A 184 2.19 17.83 -2.65
N ALA A 185 1.54 18.64 -3.53
CA ALA A 185 2.07 19.02 -4.82
C ALA A 185 3.08 20.18 -4.77
N SER A 186 3.36 20.76 -3.58
CA SER A 186 4.09 22.05 -3.48
C SER A 186 5.50 22.02 -4.09
N ARG A 187 6.18 20.89 -4.11
CA ARG A 187 7.53 20.73 -4.66
C ARG A 187 7.56 20.30 -6.13
N LEU A 188 6.42 19.94 -6.74
CA LEU A 188 6.37 19.60 -8.17
C LEU A 188 6.71 20.82 -9.02
N ARG A 189 7.69 20.66 -9.92
CA ARG A 189 8.19 21.72 -10.81
C ARG A 189 7.30 21.94 -12.02
N HIS A 190 6.57 20.90 -12.45
CA HIS A 190 5.75 20.91 -13.65
C HIS A 190 4.24 20.97 -13.37
N LYS A 191 3.81 21.52 -12.23
CA LYS A 191 2.39 21.59 -11.83
C LYS A 191 1.48 22.19 -12.90
N ASP A 192 1.91 23.29 -13.53
CA ASP A 192 1.11 23.98 -14.54
C ASP A 192 0.90 23.11 -15.77
N TYR A 193 1.94 22.35 -16.16
CA TYR A 193 1.83 21.35 -17.23
C TYR A 193 0.84 20.25 -16.87
N TYR A 194 0.91 19.69 -15.65
CA TYR A 194 -0.01 18.64 -15.21
C TYR A 194 -1.46 19.13 -15.18
N ARG A 195 -1.70 20.35 -14.67
CA ARG A 195 -3.03 20.96 -14.69
C ARG A 195 -3.53 21.18 -16.11
N TYR A 196 -2.67 21.69 -16.99
CA TYR A 196 -3.00 21.89 -18.39
C TYR A 196 -3.36 20.56 -19.06
N ALA A 197 -2.52 19.55 -18.92
CA ALA A 197 -2.73 18.21 -19.51
C ALA A 197 -4.03 17.57 -19.00
N TYR A 198 -4.31 17.65 -17.71
CA TYR A 198 -5.54 17.13 -17.13
C TYR A 198 -6.79 17.86 -17.65
N THR A 199 -6.75 19.17 -17.71
CA THR A 199 -7.89 20.01 -18.18
C THR A 199 -8.19 19.79 -19.66
N HIS A 200 -7.17 19.51 -20.48
CA HIS A 200 -7.29 19.36 -21.93
C HIS A 200 -7.30 17.88 -22.39
N LYS A 201 -7.36 16.93 -21.46
CA LYS A 201 -7.44 15.52 -21.85
C LYS A 201 -8.72 15.27 -22.66
N PRO A 202 -8.70 14.34 -23.64
CA PRO A 202 -9.88 13.97 -24.39
C PRO A 202 -11.00 13.47 -23.47
N ALA A 203 -12.26 13.76 -23.79
CA ALA A 203 -13.41 13.37 -22.97
C ALA A 203 -13.55 11.85 -22.74
N TRP A 204 -13.02 11.03 -23.66
CA TRP A 204 -13.00 9.57 -23.56
C TRP A 204 -11.90 9.03 -22.62
N GLN A 205 -10.92 9.85 -22.29
CA GLN A 205 -9.84 9.47 -21.37
C GLN A 205 -10.32 9.65 -19.92
N GLY A 206 -10.61 8.55 -19.24
CA GLY A 206 -10.95 8.52 -17.82
C GLY A 206 -9.81 9.01 -16.90
N ILE A 207 -9.96 8.78 -15.60
CA ILE A 207 -8.90 8.96 -14.61
C ILE A 207 -8.07 7.69 -14.51
#